data_aca0282f368f302055f3ecaef16df00e
#
_entry.id   aca0282f368f302055f3ecaef16df00e
#
_cell.length_a   1.000
_cell.length_b   1.000
_cell.length_c   1.000
_cell.angle_alpha   90.00
_cell.angle_beta   90.00
_cell.angle_gamma   90.00
#
_symmetry.space_group_name_H-M   'P 1'
#
loop_
_entity.id
_entity.type
_entity.pdbx_description
1 polymer ?
#
loop_
_entity_poly.entity_id
_entity_poly.type
_entity_poly.pdbx_seq_one_letter_code
_entity_poly.pdbx_strand_id
1 'polypeptide(L)'
;MGNVAYHLHLHLHQNPQQNIEIVVHIDETPGESRRSDLVDALEDIDGIRSAEFCPLRYHLMLVNYDREVLSSQEVLTGVVSQNIHAELIGPV
;
A
#
# COMPACT_ATOMS: atom_id res chain seq x y z
N MET A 1 -6.15 -29.13 -18.82
CA MET A 1 -5.97 -28.96 -18.64
C MET A 1 -5.73 -28.67 -18.19
N GLY A 2 -5.90 -28.37 -18.32
CA GLY A 2 -5.53 -27.82 -17.92
C GLY A 2 -5.58 -27.36 -17.58
N ASN A 3 -5.65 -27.25 -17.56
CA ASN A 3 -5.47 -26.59 -17.20
C ASN A 3 -5.33 -26.15 -16.74
N VAL A 4 -5.51 -26.18 -16.77
CA VAL A 4 -5.15 -25.60 -16.36
C VAL A 4 -5.03 -25.05 -15.99
N ALA A 5 -5.23 -25.04 -16.12
CA ALA A 5 -4.88 -24.40 -15.82
C ALA A 5 -5.02 -23.95 -15.42
N TYR A 6 -5.20 -24.04 -15.47
CA TYR A 6 -4.92 -23.50 -15.11
C TYR A 6 -4.87 -23.20 -14.59
N HIS A 7 -4.96 -23.05 -14.47
CA HIS A 7 -4.43 -22.50 -14.05
C HIS A 7 -4.31 -22.03 -13.73
N LEU A 8 -4.52 -21.96 -13.66
CA LEU A 8 -4.13 -21.31 -13.44
C LEU A 8 -4.18 -20.76 -13.29
N HIS A 9 -4.37 -20.55 -13.20
CA HIS A 9 -4.09 -19.80 -13.06
C HIS A 9 -4.25 -19.34 -12.59
N LEU A 10 -4.50 -19.35 -12.33
CA LEU A 10 -4.38 -18.75 -12.01
C LEU A 10 -4.32 -18.23 -11.53
N HIS A 11 -4.25 -18.16 -11.37
CA HIS A 11 -3.79 -17.40 -11.15
C HIS A 11 -3.87 -16.75 -11.03
N LEU A 12 -4.52 -16.77 -10.61
CA LEU A 12 -4.44 -16.04 -10.73
C LEU A 12 -4.15 -15.34 -10.87
N HIS A 13 -4.41 -15.23 -10.95
CA HIS A 13 -3.71 -14.49 -11.23
C HIS A 13 -3.43 -13.16 -10.96
N GLN A 14 -2.63 -13.00 -10.40
CA GLN A 14 -2.28 -11.62 -10.30
C GLN A 14 -1.20 -11.27 -11.27
N ASN A 15 -1.37 -10.22 -12.00
CA ASN A 15 -0.33 -9.71 -12.87
C ASN A 15 0.59 -8.82 -12.00
N PRO A 16 1.85 -9.21 -11.76
CA PRO A 16 2.74 -8.41 -10.91
C PRO A 16 2.95 -6.98 -11.41
N GLN A 17 2.76 -6.74 -12.71
CA GLN A 17 2.91 -5.40 -13.26
C GLN A 17 1.83 -4.44 -12.83
N GLN A 18 0.75 -4.94 -12.26
CA GLN A 18 -0.34 -4.11 -11.76
C GLN A 18 -0.12 -3.69 -10.32
N ASN A 19 0.80 -4.33 -9.63
CA ASN A 19 1.11 -4.00 -8.24
C ASN A 19 2.30 -3.06 -8.20
N ILE A 20 2.07 -1.90 -7.58
CA ILE A 20 3.08 -0.84 -7.48
C ILE A 20 3.39 -0.63 -6.01
N GLU A 21 4.67 -0.50 -5.71
CA GLU A 21 5.09 -0.12 -4.37
C GLU A 21 5.53 1.33 -4.38
N ILE A 22 5.01 2.11 -3.44
CA ILE A 22 5.40 3.50 -3.30
C ILE A 22 5.86 3.75 -1.88
N VAL A 23 6.66 4.79 -1.73
CA VAL A 23 7.13 5.24 -0.42
C VAL A 23 6.37 6.50 -0.06
N VAL A 24 5.78 6.51 1.13
CA VAL A 24 5.06 7.66 1.65
C VAL A 24 5.88 8.24 2.80
N HIS A 25 6.18 9.52 2.71
CA HIS A 25 6.89 10.23 3.77
C HIS A 25 5.85 10.84 4.71
N ILE A 26 5.97 10.54 5.98
CA ILE A 26 5.06 11.06 7.01
C ILE A 26 5.81 12.11 7.81
N ASP A 27 5.15 13.24 8.06
CA ASP A 27 5.75 14.41 8.69
C ASP A 27 5.90 14.28 10.20
N GLU A 28 5.80 13.05 10.71
CA GLU A 28 5.97 12.79 12.13
C GLU A 28 6.46 11.37 12.32
N THR A 29 6.83 11.03 13.54
CA THR A 29 7.21 9.66 13.88
C THR A 29 6.14 9.11 14.80
N PRO A 30 5.13 8.42 14.26
CA PRO A 30 4.01 7.95 15.08
C PRO A 30 4.45 6.84 16.01
N GLY A 31 3.81 6.79 17.19
CA GLY A 31 4.03 5.71 18.13
C GLY A 31 3.44 4.41 17.64
N GLU A 32 3.71 3.33 18.36
CA GLU A 32 3.35 1.99 17.92
C GLU A 32 1.84 1.83 17.69
N SER A 33 1.03 2.33 18.60
CA SER A 33 -0.42 2.21 18.49
C SER A 33 -0.93 2.94 17.24
N ARG A 34 -0.41 4.13 17.00
CA ARG A 34 -0.83 4.91 15.84
C ARG A 34 -0.36 4.29 14.55
N ARG A 35 0.84 3.70 14.55
CA ARG A 35 1.33 2.99 13.36
C ARG A 35 0.42 1.82 13.02
N SER A 36 0.02 1.06 14.02
CA SER A 36 -0.86 -0.08 13.82
C SER A 36 -2.21 0.37 13.27
N ASP A 37 -2.78 1.42 13.82
CA ASP A 37 -4.06 1.95 13.35
C ASP A 37 -3.96 2.42 11.91
N LEU A 38 -2.87 3.07 11.56
CA LEU A 38 -2.68 3.57 10.20
C LEU A 38 -2.56 2.43 9.18
N VAL A 39 -1.77 1.41 9.53
CA VAL A 39 -1.64 0.24 8.66
C VAL A 39 -2.99 -0.45 8.47
N ASP A 40 -3.72 -0.65 9.55
CA ASP A 40 -5.03 -1.28 9.47
C ASP A 40 -5.99 -0.48 8.59
N ALA A 41 -6.00 0.84 8.77
CA ALA A 41 -6.87 1.70 7.98
C ALA A 41 -6.55 1.63 6.49
N LEU A 42 -5.26 1.59 6.15
CA LEU A 42 -4.86 1.50 4.75
C LEU A 42 -5.18 0.14 4.16
N GLU A 43 -4.92 -0.93 4.90
CA GLU A 43 -5.17 -2.27 4.39
C GLU A 43 -6.65 -2.56 4.22
N ASP A 44 -7.50 -1.74 4.81
CA ASP A 44 -8.94 -1.83 4.64
C ASP A 44 -9.42 -1.22 3.32
N ILE A 45 -8.56 -0.50 2.63
CA ILE A 45 -8.91 0.16 1.37
C ILE A 45 -8.79 -0.84 0.23
N ASP A 46 -9.84 -0.94 -0.59
CA ASP A 46 -9.82 -1.80 -1.77
C ASP A 46 -8.65 -1.42 -2.68
N GLY A 47 -7.86 -2.41 -3.04
CA GLY A 47 -6.73 -2.18 -3.93
C GLY A 47 -5.40 -2.06 -3.21
N ILE A 48 -5.39 -1.79 -1.91
CA ILE A 48 -4.14 -1.79 -1.16
C ILE A 48 -3.84 -3.23 -0.75
N ARG A 49 -2.67 -3.71 -1.17
CA ARG A 49 -2.23 -5.07 -0.90
C ARG A 49 -1.54 -5.18 0.44
N SER A 50 -0.69 -4.20 0.76
CA SER A 50 0.03 -4.20 2.03
C SER A 50 0.49 -2.79 2.34
N ALA A 51 0.68 -2.52 3.62
CA ALA A 51 1.25 -1.27 4.09
C ALA A 51 2.11 -1.59 5.29
N GLU A 52 3.32 -1.04 5.33
CA GLU A 52 4.19 -1.26 6.47
C GLU A 52 5.13 -0.09 6.65
N PHE A 53 5.58 0.09 7.87
CA PHE A 53 6.57 1.10 8.18
C PHE A 53 7.96 0.52 8.00
N CYS A 54 8.90 1.35 7.52
CA CYS A 54 10.30 0.92 7.43
C CYS A 54 10.86 0.76 8.83
N PRO A 55 11.52 -0.36 9.13
CA PRO A 55 12.10 -0.56 10.46
C PRO A 55 13.04 0.58 10.82
N LEU A 56 12.89 1.11 12.04
CA LEU A 56 13.72 2.20 12.58
C LEU A 56 13.59 3.51 11.81
N ARG A 57 12.68 3.58 10.85
CA ARG A 57 12.40 4.80 10.09
C ARG A 57 10.90 4.97 9.98
N TYR A 58 10.26 5.25 11.12
CA TYR A 58 8.80 5.25 11.20
C TYR A 58 8.16 6.49 10.60
N HIS A 59 8.95 7.34 9.97
CA HIS A 59 8.46 8.43 9.12
C HIS A 59 8.31 7.99 7.67
N LEU A 60 8.64 6.74 7.34
CA LEU A 60 8.52 6.19 5.99
C LEU A 60 7.63 4.96 6.00
N MET A 61 6.68 4.95 5.08
CA MET A 61 5.80 3.79 4.87
C MET A 61 5.99 3.24 3.46
N LEU A 62 5.98 1.94 3.35
CA LEU A 62 5.92 1.26 2.06
C LEU A 62 4.48 0.80 1.85
N VAL A 63 3.88 1.20 0.74
CA VAL A 63 2.52 0.80 0.41
C VAL A 63 2.53 0.12 -0.94
N ASN A 64 2.01 -1.11 -0.96
CA ASN A 64 1.87 -1.88 -2.18
C ASN A 64 0.40 -1.88 -2.57
N TYR A 65 0.09 -1.44 -3.79
CA TYR A 65 -1.28 -1.31 -4.22
C TYR A 65 -1.44 -1.73 -5.67
N ASP A 66 -2.68 -2.04 -6.03
CA ASP A 66 -3.04 -2.41 -7.40
C ASP A 66 -3.40 -1.14 -8.16
N ARG A 67 -2.59 -0.78 -9.13
CA ARG A 67 -2.77 0.47 -9.88
C ARG A 67 -4.03 0.47 -10.75
N GLU A 68 -4.64 -0.68 -10.95
CA GLU A 68 -5.89 -0.74 -11.70
C GLU A 68 -7.08 -0.42 -10.82
N VAL A 69 -6.91 -0.47 -9.50
CA VAL A 69 -7.96 -0.14 -8.54
C VAL A 69 -7.79 1.26 -7.99
N LEU A 70 -6.53 1.64 -7.73
CA LEU A 70 -6.20 2.91 -7.08
C LEU A 70 -5.10 3.63 -7.86
N SER A 71 -5.06 4.95 -7.66
CA SER A 71 -3.90 5.75 -8.08
C SER A 71 -3.04 6.03 -6.84
N SER A 72 -1.79 6.47 -7.09
CA SER A 72 -0.91 6.87 -5.99
C SER A 72 -1.51 8.04 -5.20
N GLN A 73 -2.22 8.94 -5.86
CA GLN A 73 -2.89 10.05 -5.19
C GLN A 73 -3.99 9.57 -4.26
N GLU A 74 -4.70 8.53 -4.66
CA GLU A 74 -5.74 7.97 -3.80
C GLU A 74 -5.13 7.28 -2.58
N VAL A 75 -3.97 6.65 -2.74
CA VAL A 75 -3.25 6.09 -1.60
C VAL A 75 -2.84 7.20 -0.64
N LEU A 76 -2.28 8.29 -1.17
CA LEU A 76 -1.89 9.41 -0.35
C LEU A 76 -3.10 10.02 0.38
N THR A 77 -4.22 10.16 -0.31
CA THR A 77 -5.45 10.65 0.29
C THR A 77 -5.86 9.77 1.47
N GLY A 78 -5.73 8.46 1.32
CA GLY A 78 -6.04 7.53 2.40
C GLY A 78 -5.17 7.76 3.63
N VAL A 79 -3.88 8.03 3.42
CA VAL A 79 -2.96 8.33 4.54
C VAL A 79 -3.35 9.65 5.20
N VAL A 80 -3.53 10.69 4.40
CA VAL A 80 -3.82 12.03 4.91
C VAL A 80 -5.15 12.06 5.66
N SER A 81 -6.12 11.24 5.24
CA SER A 81 -7.42 11.19 5.90
C SER A 81 -7.34 10.69 7.33
N GLN A 82 -6.20 10.14 7.74
CA GLN A 82 -5.98 9.71 9.13
C GLN A 82 -5.40 10.83 10.00
N ASN A 83 -5.52 12.08 9.56
CA ASN A 83 -5.00 13.26 10.28
C ASN A 83 -3.49 13.25 10.38
N ILE A 84 -2.85 12.83 9.31
CA ILE A 84 -1.40 12.78 9.23
C ILE A 84 -0.95 13.54 7.99
N HIS A 85 0.02 14.42 8.15
CA HIS A 85 0.63 15.09 7.02
C HIS A 85 1.61 14.14 6.35
N ALA A 86 1.46 13.95 5.05
CA ALA A 86 2.26 12.99 4.32
C ALA A 86 2.44 13.44 2.88
N GLU A 87 3.46 12.90 2.23
CA GLU A 87 3.70 13.16 0.82
C GLU A 87 4.34 11.94 0.18
N LEU A 88 4.17 11.83 -1.13
CA LEU A 88 4.78 10.74 -1.88
C LEU A 88 6.22 11.12 -2.21
N ILE A 89 7.13 10.19 -2.02
CA ILE A 89 8.53 10.41 -2.40
C ILE A 89 9.01 9.37 -3.41
N GLY A 90 8.11 8.57 -3.96
CA GLY A 90 8.40 7.70 -5.06
C GLY A 90 8.58 6.25 -4.67
N PRO A 91 8.84 5.37 -5.63
CA PRO A 91 8.60 5.61 -7.05
C PRO A 91 7.12 5.76 -7.30
N VAL A 92 6.76 6.39 -8.34
CA VAL A 92 5.34 6.56 -8.67
C VAL A 92 5.04 6.03 -10.04
#